data_b9b67d44411cc826c31b03c00411fc67
#
_entry.id   b9b67d44411cc826c31b03c00411fc67
#
_cell.length_a   1.000
_cell.length_b   1.000
_cell.length_c   1.000
_cell.angle_alpha   90.00
_cell.angle_beta   90.00
_cell.angle_gamma   90.00
#
_symmetry.space_group_name_H-M   'P 1'
#
loop_
_entity.id
_entity.type
_entity.pdbx_description
1 polymer ?
#
loop_
_entity_poly.entity_id
_entity_poly.type
_entity_poly.pdbx_seq_one_letter_code
_entity_poly.pdbx_strand_id
1 'polypeptide(L)'
;MSKKVVIIQFSSRQKGNCNAISEVISEFYQEDNVSAYTVDACNMPACSNCDYECLTQGKTCPNLTHEQIQLYADVCNADITYMIVPNYCGYPCANYFAYNERSVGYFDLDRVLMDKYMSAKKRFIVVSNTEDANFENALAQQSTEPKILYLKTVRYGKRSTAGDLMDSEDAKDDLIAFLSLEDSV
;
A
#
# COMPACT_ATOMS: atom_id res chain seq x y z
N MET A 1 -24.16 -3.47 -4.65
CA MET A 1 -23.61 -2.20 -4.07
C MET A 1 -22.22 -2.02 -4.65
N SER A 2 -21.85 -0.81 -5.06
CA SER A 2 -20.49 -0.49 -5.50
C SER A 2 -19.53 -0.64 -4.31
N LYS A 3 -18.39 -1.32 -4.52
CA LYS A 3 -17.36 -1.49 -3.49
C LYS A 3 -16.55 -0.20 -3.33
N LYS A 4 -16.07 0.06 -2.12
CA LYS A 4 -15.07 1.10 -1.88
C LYS A 4 -13.68 0.46 -1.93
N VAL A 5 -12.91 0.77 -2.98
CA VAL A 5 -11.58 0.22 -3.22
C VAL A 5 -10.54 1.32 -3.03
N VAL A 6 -9.51 1.03 -2.25
CA VAL A 6 -8.36 1.92 -2.07
C VAL A 6 -7.12 1.29 -2.68
N ILE A 7 -6.37 2.06 -3.46
CA ILE A 7 -5.10 1.64 -4.06
C ILE A 7 -4.01 2.57 -3.53
N ILE A 8 -2.96 2.00 -2.95
CA ILE A 8 -1.79 2.77 -2.48
C ILE A 8 -0.55 2.23 -3.16
N GLN A 9 0.14 3.05 -3.94
CA GLN A 9 1.43 2.69 -4.51
C GLN A 9 2.56 3.48 -3.84
N PHE A 10 3.67 2.80 -3.53
CA PHE A 10 4.80 3.33 -2.76
C PHE A 10 6.03 3.67 -3.62
N SER A 11 5.87 3.76 -4.94
CA SER A 11 6.97 4.09 -5.84
C SER A 11 6.95 5.57 -6.20
N SER A 12 8.07 6.25 -6.04
CA SER A 12 8.24 7.63 -6.53
C SER A 12 8.38 7.74 -8.06
N ARG A 13 8.38 6.62 -8.78
CA ARG A 13 8.53 6.61 -10.24
C ARG A 13 7.18 6.77 -10.91
N GLN A 14 6.98 7.88 -11.62
CA GLN A 14 5.72 8.17 -12.32
C GLN A 14 5.39 7.19 -13.45
N LYS A 15 6.39 6.60 -14.10
CA LYS A 15 6.25 5.60 -15.18
C LYS A 15 6.92 4.30 -14.79
N GLY A 16 6.53 3.73 -13.65
CA GLY A 16 7.09 2.49 -13.13
C GLY A 16 6.08 1.36 -13.07
N ASN A 17 6.55 0.15 -12.80
CA ASN A 17 5.70 -1.03 -12.69
C ASN A 17 4.58 -0.87 -11.65
N CYS A 18 4.83 -0.18 -10.53
CA CYS A 18 3.80 0.04 -9.51
C CYS A 18 2.66 0.91 -10.03
N ASN A 19 2.95 1.92 -10.86
CA ASN A 19 1.93 2.75 -11.47
C ASN A 19 1.09 1.95 -12.49
N ALA A 20 1.75 1.18 -13.36
CA ALA A 20 1.06 0.32 -14.34
C ALA A 20 0.14 -0.71 -13.64
N ILE A 21 0.58 -1.29 -12.51
CA ILE A 21 -0.26 -2.18 -11.69
C ILE A 21 -1.45 -1.42 -11.12
N SER A 22 -1.26 -0.20 -10.60
CA SER A 22 -2.34 0.64 -10.07
C SER A 22 -3.39 0.94 -11.14
N GLU A 23 -2.98 1.18 -12.38
CA GLU A 23 -3.87 1.40 -13.52
C GLU A 23 -4.70 0.13 -13.82
N VAL A 24 -4.07 -1.05 -13.89
CA VAL A 24 -4.79 -2.33 -14.10
C VAL A 24 -5.79 -2.60 -12.98
N ILE A 25 -5.46 -2.33 -11.71
CA ILE A 25 -6.40 -2.49 -10.60
C ILE A 25 -7.58 -1.51 -10.76
N SER A 26 -7.31 -0.27 -11.14
CA SER A 26 -8.36 0.74 -11.36
C SER A 26 -9.30 0.36 -12.50
N GLU A 27 -8.76 -0.21 -13.57
CA GLU A 27 -9.55 -0.74 -14.70
C GLU A 27 -10.40 -1.95 -14.26
N PHE A 28 -9.84 -2.86 -13.47
CA PHE A 28 -10.57 -4.02 -12.94
C PHE A 28 -11.79 -3.62 -12.11
N TYR A 29 -11.68 -2.54 -11.35
CA TYR A 29 -12.74 -1.99 -10.48
C TYR A 29 -13.43 -0.76 -11.07
N GLN A 30 -13.47 -0.59 -12.40
CA GLN A 30 -14.02 0.61 -13.07
C GLN A 30 -15.49 0.91 -12.73
N GLU A 31 -16.27 -0.10 -12.33
CA GLU A 31 -17.67 0.05 -11.90
C GLU A 31 -17.83 0.35 -10.40
N ASP A 32 -16.71 0.40 -9.65
CA ASP A 32 -16.65 0.58 -8.21
C ASP A 32 -16.16 1.99 -7.84
N ASN A 33 -16.23 2.32 -6.55
CA ASN A 33 -15.70 3.59 -6.04
C ASN A 33 -14.21 3.44 -5.69
N VAL A 34 -13.33 3.85 -6.59
CA VAL A 34 -11.87 3.70 -6.48
C VAL A 34 -11.20 4.99 -6.04
N SER A 35 -10.40 4.92 -4.97
CA SER A 35 -9.48 5.99 -4.54
C SER A 35 -8.03 5.51 -4.71
N ALA A 36 -7.23 6.19 -5.53
CA ALA A 36 -5.83 5.83 -5.79
C ALA A 36 -4.87 6.87 -5.21
N TYR A 37 -3.88 6.40 -4.47
CA TYR A 37 -2.88 7.23 -3.80
C TYR A 37 -1.47 6.82 -4.22
N THR A 38 -0.61 7.82 -4.44
CA THR A 38 0.84 7.64 -4.53
C THR A 38 1.48 8.17 -3.26
N VAL A 39 2.23 7.33 -2.56
CA VAL A 39 3.00 7.72 -1.37
C VAL A 39 4.46 7.87 -1.76
N ASP A 40 4.99 9.07 -1.61
CA ASP A 40 6.39 9.40 -1.87
C ASP A 40 6.95 10.40 -0.84
N ALA A 41 8.24 10.69 -0.93
CA ALA A 41 8.91 11.58 0.02
C ALA A 41 8.42 13.04 -0.01
N CYS A 42 7.71 13.45 -1.08
CA CYS A 42 7.16 14.81 -1.19
C CYS A 42 5.85 14.96 -0.41
N ASN A 43 4.98 13.95 -0.48
CA ASN A 43 3.66 14.00 0.16
C ASN A 43 3.60 13.25 1.51
N MET A 44 4.57 12.38 1.78
CA MET A 44 4.67 11.66 3.05
C MET A 44 6.15 11.54 3.49
N PRO A 45 6.76 12.63 3.95
CA PRO A 45 8.10 12.57 4.50
C PRO A 45 8.14 11.71 5.77
N ALA A 46 9.29 11.11 6.06
CA ALA A 46 9.51 10.37 7.30
C ALA A 46 9.19 11.23 8.53
N CYS A 47 8.85 10.58 9.64
CA CYS A 47 8.55 11.26 10.90
C CYS A 47 9.80 11.99 11.42
N SER A 48 9.66 13.26 11.77
CA SER A 48 10.78 14.08 12.26
C SER A 48 10.33 15.44 12.81
N ASN A 49 11.23 16.08 13.57
CA ASN A 49 11.14 17.48 14.00
C ASN A 49 9.85 17.83 14.77
N CYS A 50 9.49 17.00 15.75
CA CYS A 50 8.39 17.28 16.67
C CYS A 50 8.77 16.83 18.10
N ASP A 51 7.95 17.21 19.08
CA ASP A 51 8.13 16.82 20.49
C ASP A 51 7.28 15.59 20.84
N TYR A 52 7.04 14.70 19.86
CA TYR A 52 6.23 13.48 20.01
C TYR A 52 4.80 13.75 20.50
N GLU A 53 4.15 14.80 19.98
CA GLU A 53 2.79 15.18 20.36
C GLU A 53 1.79 14.04 20.13
N CYS A 54 1.95 13.27 19.05
CA CYS A 54 1.12 12.11 18.77
C CYS A 54 1.19 10.98 19.84
N LEU A 55 2.18 11.02 20.75
CA LEU A 55 2.28 10.13 21.91
C LEU A 55 1.81 10.78 23.20
N THR A 56 1.26 12.01 23.14
CA THR A 56 0.77 12.75 24.28
C THR A 56 -0.75 12.87 24.19
N GLN A 57 -1.46 12.34 25.20
CA GLN A 57 -2.93 12.35 25.22
C GLN A 57 -3.51 13.76 24.99
N GLY A 58 -4.43 13.85 24.03
CA GLY A 58 -5.12 15.10 23.68
C GLY A 58 -4.30 16.05 22.80
N LYS A 59 -3.17 15.60 22.25
CA LYS A 59 -2.39 16.35 21.26
C LYS A 59 -2.39 15.58 19.94
N THR A 60 -2.57 16.29 18.83
CA THR A 60 -2.51 15.75 17.48
C THR A 60 -1.12 15.89 16.87
N CYS A 61 -0.78 15.07 15.90
CA CYS A 61 0.48 15.17 15.18
C CYS A 61 0.55 16.49 14.37
N PRO A 62 1.51 17.39 14.64
CA PRO A 62 1.62 18.69 13.96
C PRO A 62 2.05 18.54 12.48
N ASN A 63 2.58 17.38 12.12
CA ASN A 63 3.12 17.11 10.79
C ASN A 63 2.19 16.25 9.91
N LEU A 64 0.97 15.96 10.37
CA LEU A 64 0.01 15.19 9.60
C LEU A 64 -0.87 16.13 8.76
N THR A 65 -0.85 15.98 7.44
CA THR A 65 -1.66 16.81 6.54
C THR A 65 -3.08 16.26 6.41
N HIS A 66 -3.99 17.11 5.89
CA HIS A 66 -5.37 16.70 5.63
C HIS A 66 -5.44 15.51 4.65
N GLU A 67 -4.62 15.50 3.61
CA GLU A 67 -4.55 14.44 2.61
C GLU A 67 -4.08 13.11 3.22
N GLN A 68 -3.12 13.18 4.14
CA GLN A 68 -2.65 11.99 4.87
C GLN A 68 -3.73 11.44 5.80
N ILE A 69 -4.46 12.31 6.51
CA ILE A 69 -5.61 11.93 7.34
C ILE A 69 -6.67 11.24 6.47
N GLN A 70 -6.98 11.81 5.31
CA GLN A 70 -7.97 11.25 4.38
C GLN A 70 -7.56 9.87 3.87
N LEU A 71 -6.28 9.69 3.51
CA LEU A 71 -5.74 8.40 3.07
C LEU A 71 -5.94 7.30 4.13
N TYR A 72 -5.57 7.55 5.40
CA TYR A 72 -5.78 6.55 6.46
C TYR A 72 -7.26 6.31 6.75
N ALA A 73 -8.08 7.37 6.71
CA ALA A 73 -9.52 7.25 6.87
C ALA A 73 -10.15 6.42 5.75
N ASP A 74 -9.69 6.57 4.52
CA ASP A 74 -10.15 5.77 3.40
C ASP A 74 -9.78 4.31 3.54
N VAL A 75 -8.56 3.99 3.99
CA VAL A 75 -8.14 2.61 4.32
C VAL A 75 -9.05 2.00 5.40
N CYS A 76 -9.35 2.74 6.47
CA CYS A 76 -10.23 2.27 7.54
C CYS A 76 -11.68 2.00 7.09
N ASN A 77 -12.13 2.62 5.99
CA ASN A 77 -13.50 2.53 5.51
C ASN A 77 -13.63 1.83 4.15
N ALA A 78 -12.54 1.29 3.62
CA ALA A 78 -12.54 0.54 2.38
C ALA A 78 -13.10 -0.87 2.55
N ASP A 79 -13.77 -1.39 1.52
CA ASP A 79 -14.10 -2.81 1.42
C ASP A 79 -12.84 -3.64 1.15
N ILE A 80 -11.87 -3.04 0.43
CA ILE A 80 -10.55 -3.62 0.20
C ILE A 80 -9.52 -2.53 -0.11
N THR A 81 -8.29 -2.71 0.39
CA THR A 81 -7.13 -1.87 0.08
C THR A 81 -6.03 -2.69 -0.57
N TYR A 82 -5.53 -2.24 -1.73
CA TYR A 82 -4.36 -2.78 -2.40
C TYR A 82 -3.14 -1.91 -2.12
N MET A 83 -2.09 -2.51 -1.57
CA MET A 83 -0.82 -1.85 -1.28
C MET A 83 0.26 -2.38 -2.24
N ILE A 84 0.73 -1.54 -3.17
CA ILE A 84 1.71 -1.90 -4.19
C ILE A 84 3.09 -1.45 -3.72
N VAL A 85 3.93 -2.41 -3.32
CA VAL A 85 5.19 -2.17 -2.61
C VAL A 85 6.39 -2.61 -3.45
N PRO A 86 7.25 -1.70 -3.91
CA PRO A 86 8.49 -2.10 -4.57
C PRO A 86 9.48 -2.68 -3.57
N ASN A 87 10.17 -3.75 -4.00
CA ASN A 87 11.23 -4.40 -3.24
C ASN A 87 12.59 -3.76 -3.55
N TYR A 88 13.30 -3.36 -2.52
CA TYR A 88 14.69 -2.93 -2.58
C TYR A 88 15.55 -3.80 -1.67
N CYS A 89 16.38 -4.67 -2.27
CA CYS A 89 17.32 -5.53 -1.55
C CYS A 89 16.68 -6.42 -0.46
N GLY A 90 15.47 -6.93 -0.73
CA GLY A 90 14.76 -7.81 0.20
C GLY A 90 13.88 -7.09 1.22
N TYR A 91 13.72 -5.76 1.10
CA TYR A 91 12.90 -4.94 2.01
C TYR A 91 11.87 -4.10 1.25
N PRO A 92 10.77 -3.71 1.89
CA PRO A 92 9.92 -2.63 1.41
C PRO A 92 10.71 -1.34 1.21
N CYS A 93 10.26 -0.50 0.29
CA CYS A 93 10.89 0.81 0.04
C CYS A 93 10.72 1.78 1.22
N ALA A 94 11.53 2.84 1.26
CA ALA A 94 11.50 3.87 2.30
C ALA A 94 10.11 4.53 2.45
N ASN A 95 9.39 4.74 1.35
CA ASN A 95 8.05 5.35 1.37
C ASN A 95 7.04 4.48 2.15
N TYR A 96 7.16 3.16 2.09
CA TYR A 96 6.34 2.25 2.88
C TYR A 96 6.60 2.43 4.39
N PHE A 97 7.86 2.56 4.79
CA PHE A 97 8.20 2.81 6.20
C PHE A 97 7.75 4.20 6.65
N ALA A 98 7.90 5.23 5.82
CA ALA A 98 7.40 6.56 6.12
C ALA A 98 5.86 6.57 6.33
N TYR A 99 5.13 5.83 5.51
CA TYR A 99 3.69 5.61 5.69
C TYR A 99 3.39 4.96 7.05
N ASN A 100 4.14 3.91 7.43
CA ASN A 100 3.96 3.26 8.72
C ASN A 100 4.24 4.18 9.91
N GLU A 101 5.31 4.96 9.85
CA GLU A 101 5.65 5.94 10.89
C GLU A 101 4.56 6.99 11.05
N ARG A 102 4.02 7.52 9.95
CA ARG A 102 2.97 8.54 9.97
C ARG A 102 1.63 8.03 10.48
N SER A 103 1.35 6.74 10.36
CA SER A 103 0.11 6.15 10.88
C SER A 103 -0.05 6.33 12.39
N VAL A 104 1.06 6.38 13.15
CA VAL A 104 1.04 6.64 14.58
C VAL A 104 0.38 8.00 14.89
N GLY A 105 0.69 9.03 14.08
CA GLY A 105 0.07 10.34 14.22
C GLY A 105 -1.43 10.35 13.89
N TYR A 106 -1.87 9.49 12.98
CA TYR A 106 -3.28 9.35 12.64
C TYR A 106 -4.08 8.65 13.75
N PHE A 107 -3.50 7.63 14.35
CA PHE A 107 -4.20 6.89 15.42
C PHE A 107 -4.36 7.69 16.71
N ASP A 108 -3.47 8.65 16.99
CA ASP A 108 -3.53 9.56 18.15
C ASP A 108 -3.87 8.83 19.47
N LEU A 109 -3.22 7.65 19.69
CA LEU A 109 -3.45 6.74 20.81
C LEU A 109 -4.87 6.13 20.88
N ASP A 110 -5.72 6.35 19.86
CA ASP A 110 -7.03 5.72 19.77
C ASP A 110 -6.89 4.24 19.35
N ARG A 111 -7.05 3.36 20.33
CA ARG A 111 -6.98 1.92 20.11
C ARG A 111 -8.10 1.40 19.22
N VAL A 112 -9.29 1.95 19.30
CA VAL A 112 -10.43 1.54 18.47
C VAL A 112 -10.15 1.86 17.01
N LEU A 113 -9.59 3.04 16.74
CA LEU A 113 -9.19 3.43 15.39
C LEU A 113 -8.04 2.56 14.85
N MET A 114 -7.05 2.26 15.71
CA MET A 114 -5.95 1.36 15.35
C MET A 114 -6.44 -0.06 15.04
N ASP A 115 -7.32 -0.62 15.86
CA ASP A 115 -7.90 -1.95 15.65
C ASP A 115 -8.73 -1.98 14.36
N LYS A 116 -9.50 -0.93 14.08
CA LYS A 116 -10.24 -0.78 12.83
C LYS A 116 -9.30 -0.76 11.63
N TYR A 117 -8.19 -0.02 11.71
CA TYR A 117 -7.18 0.02 10.65
C TYR A 117 -6.51 -1.36 10.45
N MET A 118 -6.12 -2.03 11.54
CA MET A 118 -5.44 -3.33 11.48
C MET A 118 -6.34 -4.43 10.92
N SER A 119 -7.63 -4.41 11.24
CA SER A 119 -8.63 -5.36 10.74
C SER A 119 -9.15 -5.01 9.34
N ALA A 120 -8.89 -3.81 8.82
CA ALA A 120 -9.25 -3.45 7.45
C ALA A 120 -8.57 -4.40 6.46
N LYS A 121 -9.35 -4.85 5.48
CA LYS A 121 -8.90 -5.81 4.48
C LYS A 121 -7.83 -5.22 3.58
N LYS A 122 -6.63 -5.76 3.67
CA LYS A 122 -5.48 -5.32 2.88
C LYS A 122 -4.88 -6.47 2.09
N ARG A 123 -4.55 -6.20 0.82
CA ARG A 123 -3.81 -7.10 -0.06
C ARG A 123 -2.55 -6.40 -0.54
N PHE A 124 -1.45 -7.12 -0.54
CA PHE A 124 -0.14 -6.58 -0.90
C PHE A 124 0.33 -7.13 -2.22
N ILE A 125 0.86 -6.26 -3.07
CA ILE A 125 1.46 -6.62 -4.36
C ILE A 125 2.90 -6.16 -4.32
N VAL A 126 3.81 -7.12 -4.22
CA VAL A 126 5.25 -6.86 -4.12
C VAL A 126 5.89 -6.95 -5.49
N VAL A 127 6.44 -5.84 -5.97
CA VAL A 127 7.16 -5.78 -7.25
C VAL A 127 8.64 -5.98 -6.99
N SER A 128 9.19 -7.09 -7.47
CA SER A 128 10.54 -7.53 -7.13
C SER A 128 11.30 -8.10 -8.34
N ASN A 129 12.62 -8.12 -8.24
CA ASN A 129 13.53 -8.93 -9.04
C ASN A 129 14.59 -9.63 -8.18
N THR A 130 14.47 -9.53 -6.87
CA THR A 130 15.41 -10.09 -5.88
C THR A 130 14.64 -10.94 -4.84
N GLU A 131 15.37 -11.46 -3.86
CA GLU A 131 14.79 -12.16 -2.72
C GLU A 131 13.87 -11.24 -1.90
N ASP A 132 12.88 -11.83 -1.25
CA ASP A 132 11.77 -11.16 -0.56
C ASP A 132 11.65 -11.57 0.94
N ALA A 133 12.73 -12.10 1.50
CA ALA A 133 12.77 -12.74 2.81
C ALA A 133 12.25 -11.89 3.99
N ASN A 134 12.31 -10.56 3.88
CA ASN A 134 11.93 -9.67 4.99
C ASN A 134 10.54 -9.04 4.83
N PHE A 135 9.83 -9.34 3.73
CA PHE A 135 8.55 -8.69 3.44
C PHE A 135 7.44 -9.12 4.39
N GLU A 136 7.28 -10.40 4.65
CA GLU A 136 6.19 -10.90 5.51
C GLU A 136 6.19 -10.23 6.88
N ASN A 137 7.37 -10.12 7.52
CA ASN A 137 7.50 -9.45 8.81
C ASN A 137 7.17 -7.96 8.74
N ALA A 138 7.59 -7.27 7.68
CA ALA A 138 7.30 -5.85 7.49
C ALA A 138 5.82 -5.60 7.19
N LEU A 139 5.17 -6.45 6.38
CA LEU A 139 3.76 -6.32 6.02
C LEU A 139 2.83 -6.72 7.16
N ALA A 140 3.25 -7.64 8.04
CA ALA A 140 2.50 -8.01 9.25
C ALA A 140 2.27 -6.84 10.21
N GLN A 141 3.05 -5.75 10.09
CA GLN A 141 2.82 -4.51 10.85
C GLN A 141 1.59 -3.73 10.35
N GLN A 142 1.04 -4.08 9.19
CA GLN A 142 -0.07 -3.37 8.56
C GLN A 142 -1.36 -4.20 8.48
N SER A 143 -1.29 -5.50 8.72
CA SER A 143 -2.44 -6.40 8.61
C SER A 143 -2.22 -7.63 9.47
N THR A 144 -3.27 -8.11 10.13
CA THR A 144 -3.25 -9.36 10.91
C THR A 144 -3.12 -10.59 10.01
N GLU A 145 -3.62 -10.51 8.77
CA GLU A 145 -3.61 -11.61 7.80
C GLU A 145 -3.23 -11.06 6.40
N PRO A 146 -1.93 -10.76 6.16
CA PRO A 146 -1.51 -10.21 4.88
C PRO A 146 -1.62 -11.25 3.76
N LYS A 147 -2.45 -10.99 2.74
CA LYS A 147 -2.42 -11.72 1.48
C LYS A 147 -1.45 -11.02 0.54
N ILE A 148 -0.45 -11.75 0.02
CA ILE A 148 0.66 -11.18 -0.74
C ILE A 148 0.76 -11.84 -2.11
N LEU A 149 0.82 -11.03 -3.17
CA LEU A 149 1.23 -11.42 -4.51
C LEU A 149 2.65 -10.90 -4.78
N TYR A 150 3.57 -11.81 -5.11
CA TYR A 150 4.93 -11.45 -5.53
C TYR A 150 5.04 -11.47 -7.05
N LEU A 151 5.13 -10.29 -7.66
CA LEU A 151 5.38 -10.13 -9.09
C LEU A 151 6.89 -9.97 -9.33
N LYS A 152 7.58 -11.10 -9.52
CA LYS A 152 9.02 -11.13 -9.82
C LYS A 152 9.23 -10.84 -11.30
N THR A 153 9.72 -9.64 -11.65
CA THR A 153 9.83 -9.17 -13.04
C THR A 153 10.61 -10.13 -13.94
N VAL A 154 11.66 -10.75 -13.41
CA VAL A 154 12.47 -11.73 -14.16
C VAL A 154 11.67 -12.98 -14.58
N ARG A 155 10.66 -13.40 -13.83
CA ARG A 155 9.77 -14.51 -14.20
C ARG A 155 9.01 -14.26 -15.50
N TYR A 156 8.71 -12.99 -15.77
CA TYR A 156 7.96 -12.53 -16.94
C TYR A 156 8.85 -11.98 -18.05
N GLY A 157 10.20 -12.17 -17.95
CA GLY A 157 11.17 -11.64 -18.92
C GLY A 157 11.26 -10.11 -18.92
N LYS A 158 10.86 -9.46 -17.84
CA LYS A 158 10.79 -8.00 -17.69
C LYS A 158 11.87 -7.46 -16.76
N ARG A 159 12.05 -6.13 -16.79
CA ARG A 159 13.00 -5.43 -15.92
C ARG A 159 12.26 -4.63 -14.84
N SER A 160 12.78 -4.65 -13.62
CA SER A 160 12.19 -3.90 -12.51
C SER A 160 12.16 -2.38 -12.73
N THR A 161 12.98 -1.87 -13.65
CA THR A 161 13.16 -0.43 -13.92
C THR A 161 12.47 0.07 -15.18
N ALA A 162 11.95 -0.83 -16.04
CA ALA A 162 11.44 -0.44 -17.36
C ALA A 162 9.97 0.05 -17.32
N GLY A 163 9.21 -0.32 -16.31
CA GLY A 163 7.79 0.03 -16.22
C GLY A 163 6.88 -0.80 -17.14
N ASP A 164 7.41 -1.89 -17.70
CA ASP A 164 6.78 -2.71 -18.75
C ASP A 164 6.23 -4.05 -18.24
N LEU A 165 6.11 -4.22 -16.92
CA LEU A 165 5.65 -5.48 -16.32
C LEU A 165 4.24 -5.85 -16.78
N MET A 166 3.36 -4.89 -16.86
CA MET A 166 1.97 -5.07 -17.29
C MET A 166 1.81 -5.21 -18.81
N ASP A 167 2.89 -5.15 -19.60
CA ASP A 167 2.90 -5.60 -21.00
C ASP A 167 3.03 -7.12 -21.16
N SER A 168 3.24 -7.84 -20.05
CA SER A 168 3.23 -9.31 -20.02
C SER A 168 1.84 -9.81 -19.69
N GLU A 169 1.24 -10.60 -20.59
CA GLU A 169 -0.08 -11.21 -20.35
C GLU A 169 -0.04 -12.14 -19.12
N ASP A 170 1.04 -12.94 -18.94
CA ASP A 170 1.17 -13.81 -17.78
C ASP A 170 1.20 -13.02 -16.45
N ALA A 171 1.83 -11.83 -16.43
CA ALA A 171 1.86 -10.97 -15.25
C ALA A 171 0.49 -10.32 -14.97
N LYS A 172 -0.24 -9.95 -16.02
CA LYS A 172 -1.62 -9.48 -15.90
C LYS A 172 -2.54 -10.56 -15.40
N ASP A 173 -2.43 -11.77 -15.94
CA ASP A 173 -3.25 -12.90 -15.54
C ASP A 173 -3.03 -13.26 -14.06
N ASP A 174 -1.77 -13.32 -13.61
CA ASP A 174 -1.45 -13.53 -12.20
C ASP A 174 -2.04 -12.41 -11.30
N LEU A 175 -1.99 -11.15 -11.76
CA LEU A 175 -2.60 -10.02 -11.04
C LEU A 175 -4.12 -10.15 -11.00
N ILE A 176 -4.79 -10.38 -12.13
CA ILE A 176 -6.26 -10.51 -12.21
C ILE A 176 -6.75 -11.70 -11.39
N ALA A 177 -6.04 -12.82 -11.42
CA ALA A 177 -6.34 -13.97 -10.56
C ALA A 177 -6.30 -13.59 -9.09
N PHE A 178 -5.27 -12.81 -8.67
CA PHE A 178 -5.16 -12.32 -7.30
C PHE A 178 -6.27 -11.33 -6.90
N LEU A 179 -6.68 -10.42 -7.82
CA LEU A 179 -7.78 -9.49 -7.60
C LEU A 179 -9.11 -10.22 -7.43
N SER A 180 -9.30 -11.31 -8.18
CA SER A 180 -10.52 -12.13 -8.20
C SER A 180 -10.63 -13.11 -7.02
N LEU A 181 -9.61 -13.22 -6.16
CA LEU A 181 -9.67 -14.10 -5.00
C LEU A 181 -10.84 -13.67 -4.11
N GLU A 182 -11.82 -14.56 -3.94
CA GLU A 182 -12.82 -14.41 -2.90
C GLU A 182 -12.16 -14.61 -1.54
N ASP A 183 -12.52 -13.77 -0.58
CA ASP A 183 -12.10 -14.04 0.77
C ASP A 183 -13.04 -15.12 1.33
N SER A 184 -12.44 -16.21 1.77
CA SER A 184 -13.16 -17.22 2.52
C SER A 184 -13.83 -16.55 3.72
N VAL A 185 -15.15 -16.58 3.75
CA VAL A 185 -15.98 -16.12 4.86
C VAL A 185 -15.70 -16.93 6.10
#